data_ff814a73c9d863c05a8927634de672df
#
_entry.id   ff814a73c9d863c05a8927634de672df
#
_cell.length_a   1.000
_cell.length_b   1.000
_cell.length_c   1.000
_cell.angle_alpha   90.00
_cell.angle_beta   90.00
_cell.angle_gamma   90.00
#
_symmetry.space_group_name_H-M   'P 1'
#
loop_
_entity.id
_entity.type
_entity.pdbx_description
1 polymer ?
#
loop_
_entity_poly.entity_id
_entity_poly.type
_entity_poly.pdbx_seq_one_letter_code
_entity_poly.pdbx_strand_id
1 'polypeptide(L)'
;MTETPTPAPHPSHGTPTAPHVTVRGEAHLEVDPEIARITVTLTARNTDRRTTLDDLTRRNATTLDLIKGYGDAIEKLETGTLAIRPELTRHGRGERIRAYHGSIQLTATLGDFTVLGELVARLADQELTRVDGPWWALRPTSPHHAAARRQAVQEALQRAREYAEALDTRIDALLELSDTGSVGGATFATATYGGAGLMRSAHAESATDAAPVDLEPVRQNVDAQVEAAFTLIPPNLG
;
A
#
# COMPACT_ATOMS: atom_id res chain seq x y z
N MET A 1 -29.19 1.36 -46.63
CA MET A 1 -29.03 2.07 -45.33
C MET A 1 -29.81 1.25 -44.33
N THR A 2 -29.14 0.41 -43.58
CA THR A 2 -29.71 -0.45 -42.55
C THR A 2 -29.60 0.33 -41.23
N GLU A 3 -30.74 0.83 -40.69
CA GLU A 3 -30.80 1.45 -39.38
C GLU A 3 -30.50 0.39 -38.30
N THR A 4 -29.48 0.60 -37.55
CA THR A 4 -29.20 -0.16 -36.33
C THR A 4 -30.23 0.24 -35.28
N PRO A 5 -31.02 -0.67 -34.71
CA PRO A 5 -32.01 -0.31 -33.70
C PRO A 5 -31.25 0.20 -32.44
N THR A 6 -31.58 1.41 -32.01
CA THR A 6 -31.16 1.97 -30.75
C THR A 6 -31.69 1.08 -29.63
N PRO A 7 -30.82 0.57 -28.70
CA PRO A 7 -31.31 -0.21 -27.58
C PRO A 7 -32.26 0.66 -26.73
N ALA A 8 -33.43 0.11 -26.40
CA ALA A 8 -34.38 0.78 -25.53
C ALA A 8 -33.75 0.98 -24.13
N PRO A 9 -33.97 2.13 -23.48
CA PRO A 9 -33.50 2.33 -22.11
C PRO A 9 -34.11 1.27 -21.20
N HIS A 10 -33.27 0.52 -20.50
CA HIS A 10 -33.72 -0.44 -19.49
C HIS A 10 -34.48 0.32 -18.41
N PRO A 11 -35.71 -0.11 -18.03
CA PRO A 11 -36.44 0.56 -16.97
C PRO A 11 -35.64 0.45 -15.67
N SER A 12 -35.42 1.59 -14.99
CA SER A 12 -34.72 1.67 -13.72
C SER A 12 -35.43 0.98 -12.55
N HIS A 13 -36.64 0.46 -12.79
CA HIS A 13 -37.47 -0.22 -11.81
C HIS A 13 -38.06 -1.50 -12.41
N GLY A 14 -38.20 -2.53 -11.56
CA GLY A 14 -38.89 -3.75 -11.95
C GLY A 14 -40.35 -3.52 -12.34
N THR A 15 -40.89 -4.42 -13.15
CA THR A 15 -42.31 -4.45 -13.51
C THR A 15 -42.99 -5.61 -12.80
N PRO A 16 -44.34 -5.64 -12.70
CA PRO A 16 -45.05 -6.81 -12.12
C PRO A 16 -44.74 -8.13 -12.82
N THR A 17 -44.36 -8.08 -14.11
CA THR A 17 -44.00 -9.26 -14.91
C THR A 17 -42.51 -9.55 -14.94
N ALA A 18 -41.66 -8.63 -14.46
CA ALA A 18 -40.22 -8.78 -14.32
C ALA A 18 -39.75 -7.98 -13.09
N PRO A 19 -40.05 -8.45 -11.87
CA PRO A 19 -39.61 -7.78 -10.66
C PRO A 19 -38.09 -7.89 -10.51
N HIS A 20 -37.48 -6.87 -9.91
CA HIS A 20 -36.05 -6.78 -9.70
C HIS A 20 -35.70 -6.87 -8.23
N VAL A 21 -34.57 -7.49 -7.94
CA VAL A 21 -33.89 -7.39 -6.66
C VAL A 21 -32.49 -6.82 -6.89
N THR A 22 -32.12 -5.79 -6.13
CA THR A 22 -30.76 -5.24 -6.11
C THR A 22 -30.16 -5.53 -4.75
N VAL A 23 -28.98 -6.09 -4.74
CA VAL A 23 -28.26 -6.50 -3.54
C VAL A 23 -26.81 -6.05 -3.60
N ARG A 24 -26.22 -5.91 -2.43
CA ARG A 24 -24.80 -5.66 -2.29
C ARG A 24 -24.11 -6.93 -1.77
N GLY A 25 -23.00 -7.29 -2.37
CA GLY A 25 -22.12 -8.32 -1.88
C GLY A 25 -20.79 -7.73 -1.40
N GLU A 26 -20.28 -8.25 -0.32
CA GLU A 26 -19.07 -7.78 0.34
C GLU A 26 -18.15 -8.96 0.63
N ALA A 27 -16.85 -8.72 0.56
CA ALA A 27 -15.85 -9.67 0.99
C ALA A 27 -14.79 -8.97 1.80
N HIS A 28 -14.35 -9.61 2.84
CA HIS A 28 -13.32 -9.14 3.74
C HIS A 28 -12.34 -10.29 3.98
N LEU A 29 -11.13 -10.17 3.47
CA LEU A 29 -10.08 -11.17 3.61
C LEU A 29 -8.94 -10.60 4.43
N GLU A 30 -8.45 -11.37 5.37
CA GLU A 30 -7.24 -11.07 6.13
C GLU A 30 -6.14 -12.04 5.72
N VAL A 31 -5.08 -11.55 5.10
CA VAL A 31 -4.03 -12.37 4.46
C VAL A 31 -2.65 -11.90 4.89
N ASP A 32 -1.67 -12.79 4.81
CA ASP A 32 -0.29 -12.43 5.09
C ASP A 32 0.27 -11.50 4.02
N PRO A 33 1.16 -10.54 4.36
CA PRO A 33 1.76 -9.67 3.39
C PRO A 33 2.67 -10.44 2.43
N GLU A 34 2.82 -9.92 1.22
CA GLU A 34 3.69 -10.50 0.20
C GLU A 34 4.97 -9.71 -0.01
N ILE A 35 4.96 -8.44 0.39
CA ILE A 35 6.10 -7.52 0.27
C ILE A 35 6.21 -6.63 1.51
N ALA A 36 7.44 -6.24 1.81
CA ALA A 36 7.77 -5.19 2.77
C ALA A 36 8.44 -4.04 2.04
N ARG A 37 8.05 -2.81 2.35
CA ARG A 37 8.70 -1.61 1.83
C ARG A 37 9.39 -0.89 2.96
N ILE A 38 10.63 -0.46 2.72
CA ILE A 38 11.38 0.44 3.61
C ILE A 38 11.78 1.68 2.83
N THR A 39 11.92 2.78 3.56
CA THR A 39 12.45 4.03 3.03
C THR A 39 13.72 4.38 3.79
N VAL A 40 14.79 4.64 3.05
CA VAL A 40 16.07 5.03 3.59
C VAL A 40 16.33 6.48 3.20
N THR A 41 16.51 7.35 4.19
CA THR A 41 16.83 8.75 3.99
C THR A 41 18.27 8.99 4.41
N LEU A 42 19.09 9.37 3.43
CA LEU A 42 20.47 9.76 3.63
C LEU A 42 20.58 11.27 3.73
N THR A 43 21.39 11.77 4.64
CA THR A 43 21.61 13.20 4.79
C THR A 43 23.09 13.53 4.75
N ALA A 44 23.41 14.76 4.30
CA ALA A 44 24.74 15.33 4.37
C ALA A 44 24.65 16.81 4.73
N ARG A 45 25.63 17.34 5.45
CA ARG A 45 25.66 18.74 5.84
C ARG A 45 27.10 19.26 5.82
N ASN A 46 27.33 20.32 5.03
CA ASN A 46 28.64 20.97 4.96
C ASN A 46 28.45 22.48 4.73
N THR A 47 29.52 23.26 4.96
CA THR A 47 29.56 24.69 4.66
C THR A 47 29.63 25.01 3.16
N ASP A 48 30.10 24.06 2.37
CA ASP A 48 30.21 24.16 0.92
C ASP A 48 29.21 23.25 0.24
N ARG A 49 28.53 23.78 -0.80
CA ARG A 49 27.49 23.07 -1.53
C ARG A 49 27.99 21.86 -2.30
N ARG A 50 29.17 22.00 -2.92
CA ARG A 50 29.75 20.92 -3.72
C ARG A 50 30.19 19.76 -2.84
N THR A 51 30.84 20.07 -1.73
CA THR A 51 31.23 19.08 -0.72
C THR A 51 30.01 18.36 -0.15
N THR A 52 28.89 19.07 0.08
CA THR A 52 27.62 18.45 0.51
C THR A 52 27.11 17.45 -0.53
N LEU A 53 27.16 17.81 -1.81
CA LEU A 53 26.73 16.93 -2.90
C LEU A 53 27.65 15.71 -3.03
N ASP A 54 28.96 15.91 -2.98
CA ASP A 54 29.95 14.83 -3.10
C ASP A 54 29.80 13.82 -1.95
N ASP A 55 29.61 14.30 -0.71
CA ASP A 55 29.30 13.46 0.46
C ASP A 55 28.02 12.64 0.27
N LEU A 56 26.96 13.31 -0.16
CA LEU A 56 25.67 12.65 -0.39
C LEU A 56 25.77 11.58 -1.49
N THR A 57 26.51 11.87 -2.56
CA THR A 57 26.73 10.93 -3.67
C THR A 57 27.47 9.69 -3.19
N ARG A 58 28.53 9.86 -2.39
CA ARG A 58 29.30 8.75 -1.84
C ARG A 58 28.44 7.89 -0.91
N ARG A 59 27.68 8.49 0.02
CA ARG A 59 26.78 7.78 0.92
C ARG A 59 25.71 7.01 0.14
N ASN A 60 25.13 7.65 -0.87
CA ASN A 60 24.14 7.02 -1.74
C ASN A 60 24.69 5.79 -2.45
N ALA A 61 25.91 5.88 -3.01
CA ALA A 61 26.56 4.75 -3.66
C ALA A 61 26.77 3.58 -2.68
N THR A 62 27.32 3.85 -1.51
CA THR A 62 27.55 2.84 -0.46
C THR A 62 26.23 2.17 -0.04
N THR A 63 25.17 2.94 0.16
CA THR A 63 23.87 2.42 0.56
C THR A 63 23.20 1.60 -0.55
N LEU A 64 23.28 2.08 -1.81
CA LEU A 64 22.78 1.32 -2.95
C LEU A 64 23.52 -0.01 -3.12
N ASP A 65 24.85 -0.03 -2.94
CA ASP A 65 25.64 -1.25 -3.04
C ASP A 65 25.30 -2.23 -1.91
N LEU A 66 25.09 -1.73 -0.68
CA LEU A 66 24.63 -2.55 0.44
C LEU A 66 23.27 -3.19 0.13
N ILE A 67 22.28 -2.41 -0.29
CA ILE A 67 20.93 -2.92 -0.59
C ILE A 67 20.98 -3.94 -1.74
N LYS A 68 21.69 -3.62 -2.82
CA LYS A 68 21.86 -4.53 -3.98
C LYS A 68 22.57 -5.83 -3.62
N GLY A 69 23.41 -5.82 -2.58
CA GLY A 69 24.09 -7.01 -2.09
C GLY A 69 23.15 -8.13 -1.61
N TYR A 70 21.87 -7.81 -1.31
CA TYR A 70 20.84 -8.79 -0.94
C TYR A 70 20.18 -9.48 -2.15
N GLY A 71 20.59 -9.13 -3.37
CA GLY A 71 20.19 -9.84 -4.59
C GLY A 71 18.67 -9.94 -4.77
N ASP A 72 18.19 -11.16 -5.00
CA ASP A 72 16.78 -11.45 -5.32
C ASP A 72 15.78 -11.14 -4.18
N ALA A 73 16.27 -10.94 -2.96
CA ALA A 73 15.41 -10.49 -1.86
C ALA A 73 14.84 -9.08 -2.09
N ILE A 74 15.56 -8.27 -2.89
CA ILE A 74 15.14 -6.91 -3.27
C ILE A 74 14.41 -6.96 -4.61
N GLU A 75 13.08 -6.90 -4.57
CA GLU A 75 12.27 -6.90 -5.79
C GLU A 75 12.32 -5.56 -6.53
N LYS A 76 12.46 -4.46 -5.79
CA LYS A 76 12.48 -3.11 -6.35
C LYS A 76 13.33 -2.18 -5.52
N LEU A 77 14.17 -1.39 -6.18
CA LEU A 77 14.98 -0.34 -5.55
C LEU A 77 14.83 0.94 -6.37
N GLU A 78 14.36 2.00 -5.75
CA GLU A 78 14.07 3.27 -6.39
C GLU A 78 14.77 4.41 -5.65
N THR A 79 15.32 5.35 -6.42
CA THR A 79 15.78 6.63 -5.89
C THR A 79 14.65 7.64 -6.04
N GLY A 80 14.22 8.19 -4.92
CA GLY A 80 13.18 9.19 -4.87
C GLY A 80 13.75 10.62 -4.92
N THR A 81 13.34 11.46 -3.96
CA THR A 81 13.70 12.88 -3.94
C THR A 81 15.17 13.10 -3.55
N LEU A 82 15.88 13.86 -4.37
CA LEU A 82 17.16 14.48 -4.02
C LEU A 82 16.92 15.97 -3.76
N ALA A 83 17.40 16.50 -2.64
CA ALA A 83 17.30 17.91 -2.31
C ALA A 83 18.61 18.43 -1.72
N ILE A 84 19.02 19.66 -2.10
CA ILE A 84 20.10 20.39 -1.45
C ILE A 84 19.58 21.79 -1.16
N ARG A 85 19.55 22.15 0.12
CA ARG A 85 18.98 23.41 0.61
C ARG A 85 20.03 24.20 1.40
N PRO A 86 20.13 25.53 1.23
CA PRO A 86 20.93 26.35 2.09
C PRO A 86 20.28 26.45 3.48
N GLU A 87 21.11 26.38 4.51
CA GLU A 87 20.75 26.68 5.88
C GLU A 87 21.23 28.10 6.19
N LEU A 88 20.28 28.98 6.54
CA LEU A 88 20.55 30.39 6.81
C LEU A 88 20.83 30.64 8.30
N THR A 89 21.63 31.65 8.62
CA THR A 89 21.84 32.09 10.00
C THR A 89 20.58 32.80 10.53
N ARG A 90 20.16 32.45 11.75
CA ARG A 90 18.91 32.97 12.36
C ARG A 90 19.01 34.39 12.94
N HIS A 91 20.17 35.04 13.00
CA HIS A 91 20.34 36.32 13.71
C HIS A 91 21.03 37.37 12.82
N GLY A 92 20.39 38.54 12.67
CA GLY A 92 20.98 39.76 12.16
C GLY A 92 20.41 40.25 10.83
N ARG A 93 20.66 41.55 10.53
CA ARG A 93 20.33 42.22 9.27
C ARG A 93 21.21 41.66 8.13
N GLY A 94 20.78 40.58 7.53
CA GLY A 94 21.41 39.94 6.36
C GLY A 94 21.43 38.43 6.53
N GLU A 95 20.62 37.75 5.72
CA GLU A 95 20.62 36.30 5.61
C GLU A 95 21.98 35.85 5.03
N ARG A 96 22.77 35.13 5.82
CA ARG A 96 24.00 34.49 5.37
C ARG A 96 23.84 33.01 5.40
N ILE A 97 24.32 32.34 4.36
CA ILE A 97 24.34 30.88 4.30
C ILE A 97 25.35 30.38 5.34
N ARG A 98 24.89 29.58 6.27
CA ARG A 98 25.71 28.94 7.31
C ARG A 98 26.23 27.58 6.86
N ALA A 99 25.39 26.82 6.19
CA ALA A 99 25.68 25.49 5.70
C ALA A 99 24.74 25.12 4.55
N TYR A 100 25.01 24.02 3.89
CA TYR A 100 24.09 23.34 2.97
C TYR A 100 23.68 22.02 3.59
N HIS A 101 22.40 21.72 3.52
CA HIS A 101 21.83 20.45 3.93
C HIS A 101 21.36 19.69 2.69
N GLY A 102 21.95 18.52 2.46
CA GLY A 102 21.58 17.60 1.40
C GLY A 102 20.76 16.43 1.96
N SER A 103 19.80 15.95 1.19
CA SER A 103 19.09 14.72 1.48
C SER A 103 18.77 13.95 0.20
N ILE A 104 18.80 12.63 0.28
CA ILE A 104 18.34 11.72 -0.76
C ILE A 104 17.52 10.60 -0.13
N GLN A 105 16.47 10.21 -0.79
CA GLN A 105 15.57 9.16 -0.34
C GLN A 105 15.64 7.96 -1.28
N LEU A 106 15.83 6.77 -0.71
CA LEU A 106 15.76 5.50 -1.40
C LEU A 106 14.55 4.72 -0.90
N THR A 107 13.89 4.00 -1.78
CA THR A 107 12.81 3.08 -1.42
C THR A 107 13.17 1.69 -1.89
N ALA A 108 13.22 0.73 -0.97
CA ALA A 108 13.42 -0.68 -1.28
C ALA A 108 12.17 -1.47 -0.97
N THR A 109 11.78 -2.36 -1.90
CA THR A 109 10.69 -3.33 -1.73
C THR A 109 11.30 -4.72 -1.70
N LEU A 110 11.00 -5.47 -0.64
CA LEU A 110 11.52 -6.80 -0.37
C LEU A 110 10.39 -7.83 -0.48
N GLY A 111 10.69 -8.96 -1.12
CA GLY A 111 9.82 -10.14 -1.16
C GLY A 111 10.23 -11.23 -0.16
N ASP A 112 11.47 -11.20 0.32
CA ASP A 112 11.98 -12.09 1.35
C ASP A 112 12.16 -11.31 2.67
N PHE A 113 11.38 -11.69 3.68
CA PHE A 113 11.41 -11.02 4.99
C PHE A 113 12.49 -11.54 5.91
N THR A 114 13.11 -12.67 5.60
CA THR A 114 14.15 -13.28 6.45
C THR A 114 15.39 -12.39 6.57
N VAL A 115 15.68 -11.62 5.51
CA VAL A 115 16.82 -10.70 5.47
C VAL A 115 16.48 -9.28 5.89
N LEU A 116 15.18 -8.97 6.09
CA LEU A 116 14.72 -7.60 6.36
C LEU A 116 15.31 -7.03 7.64
N GLY A 117 15.30 -7.82 8.71
CA GLY A 117 15.82 -7.39 10.01
C GLY A 117 17.31 -7.07 9.98
N GLU A 118 18.10 -7.91 9.29
CA GLU A 118 19.54 -7.67 9.08
C GLU A 118 19.79 -6.43 8.23
N LEU A 119 19.07 -6.30 7.10
CA LEU A 119 19.20 -5.14 6.21
C LEU A 119 18.88 -3.83 6.96
N VAL A 120 17.78 -3.80 7.71
CA VAL A 120 17.39 -2.62 8.51
C VAL A 120 18.45 -2.27 9.54
N ALA A 121 19.00 -3.25 10.27
CA ALA A 121 20.04 -3.05 11.25
C ALA A 121 21.30 -2.46 10.61
N ARG A 122 21.78 -3.05 9.49
CA ARG A 122 22.98 -2.57 8.77
C ARG A 122 22.79 -1.18 8.15
N LEU A 123 21.59 -0.85 7.69
CA LEU A 123 21.27 0.49 7.19
C LEU A 123 21.22 1.52 8.32
N ALA A 124 20.63 1.15 9.46
CA ALA A 124 20.54 2.04 10.62
C ALA A 124 21.87 2.34 11.28
N ASP A 125 22.86 1.44 11.14
CA ASP A 125 24.23 1.62 11.62
C ASP A 125 25.03 2.61 10.77
N GLN A 126 24.57 2.96 9.56
CA GLN A 126 25.25 3.95 8.72
C GLN A 126 25.00 5.37 9.26
N GLU A 127 26.09 6.14 9.38
CA GLU A 127 26.01 7.53 9.82
C GLU A 127 25.07 8.38 8.94
N LEU A 128 24.32 9.28 9.56
CA LEU A 128 23.41 10.23 8.88
C LEU A 128 22.36 9.53 7.99
N THR A 129 22.04 8.30 8.35
CA THR A 129 21.05 7.47 7.69
C THR A 129 19.85 7.28 8.62
N ARG A 130 18.67 7.42 8.07
CA ARG A 130 17.40 7.13 8.72
C ARG A 130 16.66 6.08 7.92
N VAL A 131 16.16 5.06 8.60
CA VAL A 131 15.33 4.00 8.01
C VAL A 131 13.92 4.12 8.58
N ASP A 132 12.94 4.17 7.71
CA ASP A 132 11.51 4.20 8.04
C ASP A 132 10.83 2.97 7.44
N GLY A 133 9.84 2.41 8.14
CA GLY A 133 9.15 1.17 7.79
C GLY A 133 9.42 0.05 8.80
N PRO A 134 9.15 -1.21 8.46
CA PRO A 134 8.60 -1.68 7.19
C PRO A 134 7.11 -1.35 7.02
N TRP A 135 6.70 -1.08 5.79
CA TRP A 135 5.30 -1.05 5.40
C TRP A 135 4.97 -2.34 4.67
N TRP A 136 4.17 -3.16 5.32
CA TRP A 136 3.71 -4.43 4.80
C TRP A 136 2.61 -4.23 3.77
N ALA A 137 2.64 -4.96 2.68
CA ALA A 137 1.66 -4.84 1.61
C ALA A 137 1.51 -6.13 0.81
N LEU A 138 0.47 -6.17 -0.01
CA LEU A 138 0.32 -7.15 -1.09
C LEU A 138 0.87 -6.56 -2.39
N ARG A 139 1.31 -7.44 -3.31
CA ARG A 139 1.62 -7.02 -4.67
C ARG A 139 0.35 -6.54 -5.38
N PRO A 140 0.46 -5.57 -6.30
CA PRO A 140 -0.69 -5.16 -7.12
C PRO A 140 -1.32 -6.32 -7.91
N THR A 141 -0.53 -7.33 -8.22
CA THR A 141 -0.92 -8.54 -8.95
C THR A 141 -1.33 -9.69 -8.03
N SER A 142 -1.45 -9.45 -6.72
CA SER A 142 -1.81 -10.48 -5.75
C SER A 142 -3.10 -11.21 -6.12
N PRO A 143 -3.13 -12.55 -6.06
CA PRO A 143 -4.34 -13.34 -6.31
C PRO A 143 -5.43 -13.08 -5.27
N HIS A 144 -5.09 -12.53 -4.11
CA HIS A 144 -6.04 -12.21 -3.05
C HIS A 144 -7.05 -11.14 -3.47
N HIS A 145 -6.66 -10.17 -4.33
CA HIS A 145 -7.59 -9.19 -4.89
C HIS A 145 -8.68 -9.85 -5.75
N ALA A 146 -8.31 -10.83 -6.57
CA ALA A 146 -9.26 -11.56 -7.37
C ALA A 146 -10.13 -12.51 -6.52
N ALA A 147 -9.58 -13.08 -5.45
CA ALA A 147 -10.32 -13.90 -4.51
C ALA A 147 -11.41 -13.10 -3.79
N ALA A 148 -11.07 -11.90 -3.29
CA ALA A 148 -12.03 -11.01 -2.64
C ALA A 148 -13.18 -10.64 -3.58
N ARG A 149 -12.89 -10.23 -4.83
CA ARG A 149 -13.94 -9.93 -5.81
C ARG A 149 -14.85 -11.11 -6.10
N ARG A 150 -14.29 -12.32 -6.26
CA ARG A 150 -15.11 -13.54 -6.44
C ARG A 150 -16.03 -13.79 -5.25
N GLN A 151 -15.51 -13.64 -4.03
CA GLN A 151 -16.31 -13.85 -2.83
C GLN A 151 -17.42 -12.80 -2.69
N ALA A 152 -17.15 -11.53 -3.00
CA ALA A 152 -18.17 -10.48 -3.00
C ALA A 152 -19.31 -10.78 -3.99
N VAL A 153 -19.00 -11.27 -5.19
CA VAL A 153 -20.01 -11.69 -6.18
C VAL A 153 -20.81 -12.88 -5.68
N GLN A 154 -20.17 -13.87 -5.05
CA GLN A 154 -20.87 -15.03 -4.49
C GLN A 154 -21.79 -14.63 -3.35
N GLU A 155 -21.40 -13.71 -2.51
CA GLU A 155 -22.20 -13.18 -1.41
C GLU A 155 -23.39 -12.40 -1.94
N ALA A 156 -23.24 -11.56 -2.96
CA ALA A 156 -24.35 -10.87 -3.62
C ALA A 156 -25.37 -11.86 -4.20
N LEU A 157 -24.89 -12.90 -4.90
CA LEU A 157 -25.77 -13.92 -5.47
C LEU A 157 -26.50 -14.72 -4.38
N GLN A 158 -25.83 -15.06 -3.29
CA GLN A 158 -26.43 -15.77 -2.16
C GLN A 158 -27.54 -14.91 -1.52
N ARG A 159 -27.24 -13.64 -1.25
CA ARG A 159 -28.22 -12.69 -0.68
C ARG A 159 -29.44 -12.51 -1.60
N ALA A 160 -29.24 -12.44 -2.91
CA ALA A 160 -30.33 -12.36 -3.86
C ALA A 160 -31.22 -13.63 -3.85
N ARG A 161 -30.63 -14.82 -3.68
CA ARG A 161 -31.36 -16.08 -3.53
C ARG A 161 -32.20 -16.10 -2.26
N GLU A 162 -31.65 -15.66 -1.14
CA GLU A 162 -32.37 -15.58 0.13
C GLU A 162 -33.61 -14.68 0.04
N TYR A 163 -33.49 -13.52 -0.63
CA TYR A 163 -34.65 -12.67 -0.89
C TYR A 163 -35.68 -13.31 -1.82
N ALA A 164 -35.22 -14.00 -2.86
CA ALA A 164 -36.11 -14.71 -3.77
C ALA A 164 -36.86 -15.84 -3.06
N GLU A 165 -36.19 -16.64 -2.24
CA GLU A 165 -36.79 -17.71 -1.43
C GLU A 165 -37.83 -17.16 -0.44
N ALA A 166 -37.55 -16.03 0.21
CA ALA A 166 -38.50 -15.39 1.13
C ALA A 166 -39.79 -14.89 0.44
N LEU A 167 -39.77 -14.77 -0.88
CA LEU A 167 -40.90 -14.41 -1.72
C LEU A 167 -41.51 -15.61 -2.47
N ASP A 168 -41.15 -16.85 -2.09
CA ASP A 168 -41.53 -18.09 -2.78
C ASP A 168 -41.27 -18.03 -4.31
N THR A 169 -40.12 -17.45 -4.69
CA THR A 169 -39.68 -17.30 -6.07
C THR A 169 -38.20 -17.65 -6.25
N ARG A 170 -37.67 -17.36 -7.43
CA ARG A 170 -36.25 -17.59 -7.74
C ARG A 170 -35.71 -16.49 -8.66
N ILE A 171 -34.40 -16.37 -8.66
CA ILE A 171 -33.67 -15.53 -9.60
C ILE A 171 -33.83 -16.08 -11.01
N ASP A 172 -34.08 -15.19 -11.96
CA ASP A 172 -34.19 -15.50 -13.39
C ASP A 172 -32.90 -15.14 -14.13
N ALA A 173 -32.50 -13.87 -14.10
CA ALA A 173 -31.30 -13.39 -14.81
C ALA A 173 -30.54 -12.31 -14.04
N LEU A 174 -29.24 -12.19 -14.32
CA LEU A 174 -28.44 -11.04 -13.92
C LEU A 174 -28.72 -9.88 -14.88
N LEU A 175 -29.07 -8.72 -14.35
CA LEU A 175 -29.28 -7.48 -15.12
C LEU A 175 -28.03 -6.60 -15.14
N GLU A 176 -27.43 -6.42 -13.98
CA GLU A 176 -26.30 -5.51 -13.78
C GLU A 176 -25.37 -6.06 -12.71
N LEU A 177 -24.08 -5.83 -12.90
CA LEU A 177 -23.06 -6.06 -11.90
C LEU A 177 -22.11 -4.86 -11.93
N SER A 178 -22.07 -4.12 -10.83
CA SER A 178 -21.21 -2.93 -10.68
C SER A 178 -20.16 -3.18 -9.59
N ASP A 179 -18.91 -2.92 -9.91
CA ASP A 179 -17.84 -2.86 -8.90
C ASP A 179 -17.93 -1.50 -8.19
N THR A 180 -18.49 -1.48 -7.00
CA THR A 180 -18.66 -0.29 -6.17
C THR A 180 -17.53 -0.13 -5.14
N GLY A 181 -16.68 -1.15 -5.02
CA GLY A 181 -15.46 -1.10 -4.24
C GLY A 181 -14.47 -0.17 -4.93
N SER A 182 -14.07 0.92 -4.30
CA SER A 182 -12.78 1.50 -4.61
C SER A 182 -11.78 0.36 -4.43
N VAL A 183 -11.11 -0.05 -5.51
CA VAL A 183 -9.93 -0.89 -5.38
C VAL A 183 -9.06 -0.17 -4.37
N GLY A 184 -9.05 -0.67 -3.14
CA GLY A 184 -8.28 -0.08 -2.06
C GLY A 184 -6.83 -0.05 -2.52
N GLY A 185 -6.44 1.06 -3.12
CA GLY A 185 -5.04 1.42 -3.17
C GLY A 185 -4.62 1.39 -1.72
N ALA A 186 -3.61 0.59 -1.41
CA ALA A 186 -3.07 0.45 -0.07
C ALA A 186 -2.98 1.85 0.55
N THR A 187 -3.99 2.23 1.31
CA THR A 187 -3.90 3.37 2.21
C THR A 187 -2.88 2.93 3.22
N PHE A 188 -1.66 3.43 3.06
CA PHE A 188 -0.65 3.31 4.07
C PHE A 188 -1.24 3.91 5.34
N ALA A 189 -1.76 3.06 6.21
CA ALA A 189 -2.14 3.46 7.54
C ALA A 189 -0.83 3.91 8.20
N THR A 190 -0.61 5.20 8.23
CA THR A 190 0.40 5.82 9.08
C THR A 190 -0.08 5.59 10.51
N ALA A 191 0.35 4.46 11.07
CA ALA A 191 0.25 4.24 12.50
C ALA A 191 1.14 5.29 13.17
N THR A 192 0.51 6.34 13.69
CA THR A 192 1.16 7.35 14.52
C THR A 192 1.45 6.68 15.87
N TYR A 193 2.58 6.00 15.96
CA TYR A 193 3.12 5.59 17.26
C TYR A 193 3.73 6.80 17.94
N GLY A 194 2.98 7.42 18.81
CA GLY A 194 3.50 8.28 19.87
C GLY A 194 4.21 7.43 20.91
N GLY A 195 5.52 7.27 20.78
CA GLY A 195 6.37 6.58 21.74
C GLY A 195 7.46 7.51 22.24
N ALA A 196 7.27 8.11 23.40
CA ALA A 196 8.34 8.72 24.17
C ALA A 196 9.24 7.61 24.72
N GLY A 197 10.39 7.40 24.14
CA GLY A 197 11.40 6.43 24.59
C GLY A 197 12.63 7.13 25.13
N LEU A 198 12.88 6.94 26.40
CA LEU A 198 14.00 7.41 27.19
C LEU A 198 15.35 6.95 26.60
N MET A 199 16.23 7.91 26.33
CA MET A 199 17.64 7.66 26.08
C MET A 199 18.31 7.04 27.30
N ARG A 200 18.98 5.92 27.13
CA ARG A 200 20.07 5.46 27.98
C ARG A 200 21.28 5.19 27.10
N SER A 201 22.26 6.05 27.26
CA SER A 201 23.60 5.85 26.73
C SER A 201 24.28 4.71 27.49
N ALA A 202 24.78 3.72 26.73
CA ALA A 202 25.81 2.81 27.21
C ALA A 202 26.85 2.69 26.10
N HIS A 203 28.06 3.14 26.40
CA HIS A 203 29.24 2.85 25.62
C HIS A 203 29.55 1.36 25.71
N ALA A 204 29.76 0.73 24.60
CA ALA A 204 30.58 -0.48 24.52
C ALA A 204 31.17 -0.59 23.11
N GLU A 205 32.48 -0.56 23.07
CA GLU A 205 33.30 -0.93 21.93
C GLU A 205 33.05 -2.39 21.56
N SER A 206 32.80 -2.65 20.30
CA SER A 206 33.24 -3.81 19.51
C SER A 206 32.52 -3.77 18.17
N ALA A 207 33.26 -3.83 17.07
CA ALA A 207 32.73 -4.07 15.73
C ALA A 207 32.10 -5.46 15.70
N THR A 208 30.86 -5.54 16.14
CA THR A 208 30.01 -6.70 15.98
C THR A 208 28.96 -6.31 14.97
N ASP A 209 28.76 -7.14 13.96
CA ASP A 209 27.67 -7.00 13.00
C ASP A 209 26.38 -6.66 13.76
N ALA A 210 25.69 -5.61 13.35
CA ALA A 210 24.49 -5.14 14.03
C ALA A 210 23.48 -6.30 14.13
N ALA A 211 23.03 -6.60 15.35
CA ALA A 211 22.10 -7.69 15.56
C ALA A 211 20.81 -7.45 14.73
N PRO A 212 20.27 -8.47 14.06
CA PRO A 212 19.02 -8.33 13.30
C PRO A 212 17.89 -7.82 14.19
N VAL A 213 17.07 -6.90 13.65
CA VAL A 213 15.86 -6.43 14.30
C VAL A 213 14.75 -7.46 14.03
N ASP A 214 14.07 -7.89 15.08
CA ASP A 214 12.89 -8.76 14.95
C ASP A 214 11.69 -7.93 14.45
N LEU A 215 11.16 -8.28 13.28
CA LEU A 215 10.11 -7.53 12.58
C LEU A 215 8.97 -8.47 12.20
N GLU A 216 7.93 -8.50 13.01
CA GLU A 216 6.75 -9.33 12.78
C GLU A 216 5.88 -8.77 11.65
N PRO A 217 5.54 -9.59 10.62
CA PRO A 217 4.64 -9.17 9.55
C PRO A 217 3.22 -8.90 10.04
N VAL A 218 2.65 -7.79 9.58
CA VAL A 218 1.25 -7.43 9.88
C VAL A 218 0.35 -7.89 8.74
N ARG A 219 -0.70 -8.67 9.09
CA ARG A 219 -1.69 -9.12 8.11
C ARG A 219 -2.38 -7.97 7.41
N GLN A 220 -2.72 -8.18 6.15
CA GLN A 220 -3.29 -7.18 5.26
C GLN A 220 -4.77 -7.47 5.01
N ASN A 221 -5.60 -6.44 5.08
CA ASN A 221 -7.01 -6.53 4.75
C ASN A 221 -7.20 -6.31 3.25
N VAL A 222 -7.99 -7.19 2.63
CA VAL A 222 -8.40 -7.07 1.23
C VAL A 222 -9.92 -7.04 1.19
N ASP A 223 -10.44 -5.88 0.86
CA ASP A 223 -11.87 -5.65 0.75
C ASP A 223 -12.31 -5.65 -0.70
N ALA A 224 -13.48 -6.19 -0.97
CA ALA A 224 -14.17 -6.05 -2.25
C ALA A 224 -15.66 -5.85 -2.02
N GLN A 225 -16.29 -5.06 -2.88
CA GLN A 225 -17.70 -4.75 -2.79
C GLN A 225 -18.27 -4.67 -4.19
N VAL A 226 -19.42 -5.31 -4.37
CA VAL A 226 -20.18 -5.27 -5.64
C VAL A 226 -21.64 -4.96 -5.37
N GLU A 227 -22.28 -4.31 -6.31
CA GLU A 227 -23.71 -4.19 -6.38
C GLU A 227 -24.21 -5.00 -7.58
N ALA A 228 -25.23 -5.84 -7.35
CA ALA A 228 -25.78 -6.70 -8.38
C ALA A 228 -27.30 -6.58 -8.42
N ALA A 229 -27.86 -6.43 -9.62
CA ALA A 229 -29.28 -6.41 -9.87
C ALA A 229 -29.69 -7.67 -10.66
N PHE A 230 -30.76 -8.32 -10.20
CA PHE A 230 -31.30 -9.53 -10.81
C PHE A 230 -32.79 -9.38 -11.11
N THR A 231 -33.28 -10.02 -12.18
CA THR A 231 -34.69 -10.27 -12.34
C THR A 231 -35.12 -11.48 -11.51
N LEU A 232 -36.36 -11.44 -11.02
CA LEU A 232 -36.99 -12.55 -10.36
C LEU A 232 -38.13 -13.07 -11.24
N ILE A 233 -38.46 -14.36 -11.11
CA ILE A 233 -39.75 -14.88 -11.61
C ILE A 233 -40.85 -14.20 -10.78
N PRO A 234 -41.98 -13.72 -11.40
CA PRO A 234 -43.03 -13.06 -10.66
C PRO A 234 -43.54 -13.92 -9.50
N PRO A 235 -43.42 -13.47 -8.23
CA PRO A 235 -43.95 -14.19 -7.10
C PRO A 235 -45.48 -14.11 -7.06
N ASN A 236 -46.12 -15.13 -6.50
CA ASN A 236 -47.54 -15.09 -6.18
C ASN A 236 -47.69 -14.63 -4.73
N LEU A 237 -48.02 -13.37 -4.53
CA LEU A 237 -48.11 -12.78 -3.19
C LEU A 237 -49.48 -12.94 -2.50
N GLY A 238 -50.39 -13.80 -3.03
CA GLY A 238 -51.66 -14.12 -2.44
C GLY A 238 -52.81 -13.23 -2.94
#